data_5c6cee16420b8673cd1c4c674322dfda
#
_entry.id   5c6cee16420b8673cd1c4c674322dfda
#
_cell.length_a   1.000
_cell.length_b   1.000
_cell.length_c   1.000
_cell.angle_alpha   90.00
_cell.angle_beta   90.00
_cell.angle_gamma   90.00
#
_symmetry.space_group_name_H-M   'P 1'
#
loop_
_entity.id
_entity.type
_entity.pdbx_description
1 polymer ?
#
loop_
_entity_poly.entity_id
_entity_poly.type
_entity_poly.pdbx_seq_one_letter_code
_entity_poly.pdbx_strand_id
1 'polypeptide(L)'
;MELELKHLKGYLDHGLKGVKCAGAPVYYLHSLSKDKFLWKPFYTKGEINGRLLDRIDCKPLLYPLSSLTKEIEHDGERFVPIERINKDGCLSIEHGVNGYGKDYLLFIYADGDDSISFSEFENVIEKLYEWHFNVHNLPDHLFIDKSTVKI
;
A
#
# COMPACT_ATOMS: atom_id res chain seq x y z
N MET A 1 -14.27 -12.15 2.99
CA MET A 1 -13.21 -11.87 1.98
C MET A 1 -11.89 -12.32 2.55
N GLU A 2 -11.09 -12.95 1.75
CA GLU A 2 -9.74 -13.37 2.10
C GLU A 2 -8.74 -12.65 1.20
N LEU A 3 -7.47 -12.54 1.64
CA LEU A 3 -6.41 -12.02 0.80
C LEU A 3 -6.17 -12.93 -0.39
N GLU A 4 -6.12 -12.33 -1.57
CA GLU A 4 -5.82 -13.03 -2.82
C GLU A 4 -4.57 -12.42 -3.47
N LEU A 5 -3.98 -13.15 -4.42
CA LEU A 5 -2.79 -12.69 -5.16
C LEU A 5 -2.97 -11.30 -5.77
N LYS A 6 -4.13 -11.03 -6.33
CA LYS A 6 -4.44 -9.73 -6.94
C LYS A 6 -4.30 -8.56 -5.97
N HIS A 7 -4.51 -8.81 -4.67
CA HIS A 7 -4.44 -7.77 -3.64
C HIS A 7 -3.01 -7.35 -3.31
N LEU A 8 -2.03 -8.23 -3.49
CA LEU A 8 -0.64 -7.96 -3.12
C LEU A 8 0.31 -7.81 -4.30
N LYS A 9 -0.12 -8.20 -5.49
CA LYS A 9 0.74 -8.21 -6.69
C LYS A 9 1.36 -6.84 -6.98
N GLY A 10 0.62 -5.75 -6.85
CA GLY A 10 1.11 -4.41 -7.12
C GLY A 10 2.18 -3.92 -6.16
N TYR A 11 2.31 -4.54 -5.00
CA TYR A 11 3.29 -4.14 -3.97
C TYR A 11 4.58 -4.94 -4.04
N LEU A 12 4.67 -5.96 -4.89
CA LEU A 12 5.73 -6.97 -4.83
C LEU A 12 7.14 -6.38 -4.88
N ASP A 13 7.36 -5.36 -5.70
CA ASP A 13 8.68 -4.75 -5.87
C ASP A 13 8.90 -3.50 -5.01
N HIS A 14 8.01 -3.24 -4.06
CA HIS A 14 8.01 -2.00 -3.27
C HIS A 14 8.30 -2.20 -1.78
N GLY A 15 8.86 -3.35 -1.41
CA GLY A 15 9.26 -3.60 -0.02
C GLY A 15 8.10 -3.65 0.97
N LEU A 16 6.93 -4.13 0.54
CA LEU A 16 5.77 -4.24 1.42
C LEU A 16 6.08 -5.08 2.65
N LYS A 17 5.78 -4.54 3.82
CA LYS A 17 5.93 -5.23 5.09
C LYS A 17 4.61 -5.86 5.53
N GLY A 18 4.73 -6.88 6.36
CA GLY A 18 3.57 -7.54 6.94
C GLY A 18 3.85 -8.01 8.36
N VAL A 19 2.80 -8.14 9.13
CA VAL A 19 2.85 -8.60 10.51
C VAL A 19 1.65 -9.49 10.79
N LYS A 20 1.79 -10.36 11.78
CA LYS A 20 0.68 -11.19 12.25
C LYS A 20 -0.36 -10.34 13.00
N CYS A 21 0.14 -9.46 13.86
CA CYS A 21 -0.66 -8.51 14.63
C CYS A 21 0.24 -7.34 15.04
N ALA A 22 -0.36 -6.27 15.56
CA ALA A 22 0.40 -5.13 16.06
C ALA A 22 1.39 -5.59 17.16
N GLY A 23 2.65 -5.18 17.03
CA GLY A 23 3.74 -5.56 17.97
C GLY A 23 4.41 -6.89 17.67
N ALA A 24 3.96 -7.65 16.70
CA ALA A 24 4.61 -8.88 16.27
C ALA A 24 5.83 -8.60 15.38
N PRO A 25 6.73 -9.59 15.18
CA PRO A 25 7.85 -9.44 14.26
C PRO A 25 7.41 -9.06 12.86
N VAL A 26 8.20 -8.20 12.21
CA VAL A 26 7.93 -7.71 10.86
C VAL A 26 8.57 -8.62 9.82
N TYR A 27 7.81 -8.89 8.77
CA TYR A 27 8.27 -9.59 7.57
C TYR A 27 8.10 -8.67 6.38
N TYR A 28 8.77 -8.95 5.28
CA TYR A 28 8.47 -8.26 4.03
C TYR A 28 8.11 -9.27 2.93
N LEU A 29 7.24 -8.82 2.02
CA LEU A 29 6.79 -9.66 0.93
C LEU A 29 7.94 -9.89 -0.04
N HIS A 30 8.32 -11.16 -0.22
CA HIS A 30 9.41 -11.56 -1.11
C HIS A 30 8.90 -11.99 -2.48
N SER A 31 7.89 -12.84 -2.50
CA SER A 31 7.38 -13.38 -3.76
C SER A 31 5.96 -13.89 -3.61
N LEU A 32 5.31 -14.06 -4.74
CA LEU A 32 3.97 -14.63 -4.84
C LEU A 32 4.05 -15.91 -5.67
N SER A 33 3.39 -16.96 -5.21
CA SER A 33 3.17 -18.16 -5.99
C SER A 33 1.68 -18.45 -6.07
N LYS A 34 1.29 -19.44 -6.85
CA LYS A 34 -0.11 -19.70 -7.23
C LYS A 34 -1.12 -19.59 -6.10
N ASP A 35 -0.77 -20.04 -4.90
CA ASP A 35 -1.67 -20.05 -3.74
C ASP A 35 -0.99 -19.54 -2.47
N LYS A 36 0.18 -18.88 -2.57
CA LYS A 36 0.98 -18.57 -1.40
C LYS A 36 1.62 -17.19 -1.47
N PHE A 37 1.65 -16.52 -0.32
CA PHE A 37 2.42 -15.31 -0.10
C PHE A 37 3.69 -15.70 0.64
N LEU A 38 4.85 -15.49 0.02
CA LEU A 38 6.12 -15.82 0.64
C LEU A 38 6.72 -14.60 1.30
N TRP A 39 6.82 -14.64 2.61
CA TRP A 39 7.32 -13.57 3.45
C TRP A 39 8.71 -13.88 3.93
N LYS A 40 9.59 -12.87 3.93
CA LYS A 40 10.95 -12.98 4.44
C LYS A 40 11.07 -12.19 5.74
N PRO A 41 11.76 -12.72 6.79
CA PRO A 41 11.98 -11.96 8.01
C PRO A 41 12.71 -10.66 7.74
N PHE A 42 12.28 -9.57 8.39
CA PHE A 42 12.89 -8.26 8.22
C PHE A 42 14.29 -8.18 8.82
N TYR A 43 14.53 -8.91 9.92
CA TYR A 43 15.85 -8.99 10.54
C TYR A 43 16.47 -10.34 10.28
N THR A 44 17.50 -10.35 9.48
CA THR A 44 18.37 -11.51 9.32
C THR A 44 19.78 -11.18 9.78
N LYS A 45 19.92 -10.78 11.02
CA LYS A 45 21.25 -10.68 11.61
C LYS A 45 21.78 -12.08 11.82
N GLY A 46 22.75 -12.47 10.98
CA GLY A 46 23.27 -13.82 11.01
C GLY A 46 22.27 -14.81 10.45
N GLU A 47 22.01 -14.69 9.16
CA GLU A 47 21.14 -15.59 8.44
C GLU A 47 21.40 -17.04 8.75
N ILE A 48 20.62 -17.56 9.65
CA ILE A 48 20.65 -18.99 9.90
C ILE A 48 19.86 -19.70 8.82
N ASN A 49 18.86 -19.08 8.25
CA ASN A 49 18.06 -19.67 7.17
C ASN A 49 17.34 -18.56 6.43
N GLY A 50 17.77 -18.22 5.23
CA GLY A 50 17.00 -17.38 4.31
C GLY A 50 15.67 -18.03 3.89
N ARG A 51 15.02 -18.73 4.80
CA ARG A 51 13.76 -19.42 4.56
C ARG A 51 12.65 -18.42 4.34
N LEU A 52 12.09 -18.47 3.15
CA LEU A 52 10.81 -17.85 2.88
C LEU A 52 9.76 -18.59 3.69
N LEU A 53 9.00 -17.82 4.45
CA LEU A 53 7.91 -18.37 5.23
C LEU A 53 6.60 -18.16 4.50
N ASP A 54 5.88 -19.25 4.32
CA ASP A 54 4.48 -19.20 3.91
C ASP A 54 3.67 -18.78 5.14
N ARG A 55 3.34 -17.49 5.22
CA ARG A 55 2.60 -16.93 6.33
C ARG A 55 1.21 -16.52 5.87
N ILE A 56 0.28 -17.47 5.95
CA ILE A 56 -1.13 -17.24 5.68
C ILE A 56 -1.72 -16.22 6.66
N ASP A 57 -1.17 -16.13 7.87
CA ASP A 57 -1.62 -15.27 8.94
C ASP A 57 -0.98 -13.87 8.93
N CYS A 58 -0.01 -13.61 8.05
CA CYS A 58 0.56 -12.27 7.91
C CYS A 58 -0.42 -11.33 7.21
N LYS A 59 -0.60 -10.17 7.80
CA LYS A 59 -1.37 -9.09 7.21
C LYS A 59 -0.45 -8.01 6.68
N PRO A 60 -0.69 -7.47 5.49
CA PRO A 60 0.13 -6.38 4.97
C PRO A 60 -0.04 -5.13 5.83
N LEU A 61 1.06 -4.38 5.99
CA LEU A 61 1.05 -3.06 6.61
C LEU A 61 0.78 -2.03 5.51
N LEU A 62 -0.41 -1.45 5.53
CA LEU A 62 -0.84 -0.50 4.52
C LEU A 62 -1.37 0.77 5.18
N TYR A 63 -1.16 1.90 4.52
CA TYR A 63 -1.85 3.13 4.88
C TYR A 63 -3.27 3.07 4.32
N PRO A 64 -4.31 3.36 5.14
CA PRO A 64 -5.66 3.52 4.60
C PRO A 64 -5.71 4.72 3.65
N LEU A 65 -6.62 4.72 2.68
CA LEU A 65 -6.74 5.82 1.72
C LEU A 65 -7.01 7.17 2.39
N SER A 66 -7.64 7.17 3.57
CA SER A 66 -7.84 8.37 4.37
C SER A 66 -6.53 9.04 4.80
N SER A 67 -5.41 8.32 4.79
CA SER A 67 -4.10 8.88 5.12
C SER A 67 -3.46 9.66 3.98
N LEU A 68 -4.08 9.70 2.78
CA LEU A 68 -3.57 10.49 1.66
C LEU A 68 -3.50 11.99 1.98
N THR A 69 -4.37 12.49 2.83
CA THR A 69 -4.40 13.90 3.25
C THR A 69 -3.60 14.19 4.51
N LYS A 70 -2.92 13.17 5.04
CA LYS A 70 -2.12 13.27 6.26
C LYS A 70 -0.64 13.10 5.93
N GLU A 71 0.22 13.59 6.81
CA GLU A 71 1.64 13.33 6.69
C GLU A 71 1.93 11.85 6.95
N ILE A 72 2.65 11.23 6.03
CA ILE A 72 3.16 9.87 6.19
C ILE A 72 4.68 9.88 6.18
N GLU A 73 5.28 8.78 6.63
CA GLU A 73 6.70 8.53 6.51
C GLU A 73 6.93 7.32 5.59
N HIS A 74 7.76 7.53 4.59
CA HIS A 74 8.16 6.46 3.66
C HIS A 74 9.62 6.63 3.27
N ASP A 75 10.40 5.57 3.45
CA ASP A 75 11.85 5.56 3.18
C ASP A 75 12.60 6.72 3.87
N GLY A 76 12.23 7.03 5.10
CA GLY A 76 12.85 8.09 5.89
C GLY A 76 12.41 9.51 5.53
N GLU A 77 11.51 9.67 4.60
CA GLU A 77 10.98 10.95 4.16
C GLU A 77 9.55 11.14 4.64
N ARG A 78 9.24 12.34 5.13
CA ARG A 78 7.90 12.73 5.55
C ARG A 78 7.26 13.65 4.54
N PHE A 79 6.04 13.35 4.16
CA PHE A 79 5.29 14.13 3.18
C PHE A 79 3.79 13.87 3.26
N VAL A 80 3.00 14.74 2.66
CA VAL A 80 1.56 14.54 2.48
C VAL A 80 1.35 14.01 1.06
N PRO A 81 0.91 12.75 0.91
CA PRO A 81 0.87 12.10 -0.41
C PRO A 81 0.04 12.83 -1.45
N ILE A 82 -1.14 13.31 -1.08
CA ILE A 82 -2.03 13.98 -2.02
C ILE A 82 -1.42 15.27 -2.58
N GLU A 83 -0.67 16.01 -1.75
CA GLU A 83 0.03 17.21 -2.19
C GLU A 83 1.15 16.88 -3.18
N ARG A 84 1.88 15.80 -2.93
CA ARG A 84 2.95 15.36 -3.82
C ARG A 84 2.41 14.89 -5.18
N ILE A 85 1.32 14.15 -5.20
CA ILE A 85 0.67 13.73 -6.44
C ILE A 85 0.18 14.93 -7.24
N ASN A 86 -0.51 15.86 -6.57
CA ASN A 86 -1.14 17.00 -7.23
C ASN A 86 -0.13 18.04 -7.73
N LYS A 87 1.07 18.07 -7.15
CA LYS A 87 2.14 18.98 -7.55
C LYS A 87 2.81 18.57 -8.85
N ASP A 88 2.98 17.27 -9.08
CA ASP A 88 3.80 16.74 -10.16
C ASP A 88 3.04 16.48 -11.47
N GLY A 89 1.73 16.71 -11.52
CA GLY A 89 0.94 16.32 -12.66
C GLY A 89 -0.22 17.21 -13.03
N CYS A 90 -0.71 17.00 -14.26
CA CYS A 90 -1.97 17.58 -14.74
C CYS A 90 -3.19 16.89 -14.13
N LEU A 91 -2.97 15.74 -13.51
CA LEU A 91 -3.99 14.95 -12.84
C LEU A 91 -3.91 15.22 -11.34
N SER A 92 -4.99 15.69 -10.75
CA SER A 92 -5.12 15.78 -9.30
C SER A 92 -6.08 14.72 -8.78
N ILE A 93 -5.91 14.37 -7.51
CA ILE A 93 -6.80 13.42 -6.86
C ILE A 93 -7.42 14.04 -5.62
N GLU A 94 -8.63 13.59 -5.31
CA GLU A 94 -9.30 13.90 -4.05
C GLU A 94 -9.74 12.61 -3.39
N HIS A 95 -9.60 12.56 -2.07
CA HIS A 95 -10.10 11.45 -1.26
C HIS A 95 -11.47 11.81 -0.70
N GLY A 96 -12.40 10.86 -0.75
CA GLY A 96 -13.70 11.00 -0.14
C GLY A 96 -14.16 9.70 0.51
N VAL A 97 -15.27 9.79 1.23
CA VAL A 97 -15.93 8.63 1.84
C VAL A 97 -17.36 8.60 1.34
N ASN A 98 -17.78 7.46 0.78
CA ASN A 98 -19.15 7.32 0.27
C ASN A 98 -20.16 7.11 1.41
N GLY A 99 -21.46 7.04 1.06
CA GLY A 99 -22.54 6.86 2.02
C GLY A 99 -22.51 5.52 2.79
N TYR A 100 -21.67 4.57 2.38
CA TYR A 100 -21.45 3.29 3.05
C TYR A 100 -20.19 3.26 3.90
N GLY A 101 -19.54 4.41 4.10
CA GLY A 101 -18.31 4.51 4.88
C GLY A 101 -17.06 3.98 4.18
N LYS A 102 -17.12 3.76 2.87
CA LYS A 102 -15.96 3.28 2.10
C LYS A 102 -15.21 4.44 1.46
N ASP A 103 -13.88 4.33 1.51
CA ASP A 103 -12.98 5.28 0.85
C ASP A 103 -13.09 5.19 -0.67
N TYR A 104 -12.99 6.34 -1.32
CA TYR A 104 -12.87 6.41 -2.77
C TYR A 104 -11.90 7.52 -3.17
N LEU A 105 -11.36 7.42 -4.37
CA LEU A 105 -10.53 8.46 -4.98
C LEU A 105 -11.23 9.02 -6.20
N LEU A 106 -11.26 10.35 -6.27
CA LEU A 106 -11.76 11.07 -7.42
C LEU A 106 -10.56 11.63 -8.20
N PHE A 107 -10.49 11.32 -9.48
CA PHE A 107 -9.44 11.81 -10.38
C PHE A 107 -9.97 13.02 -11.14
N ILE A 108 -9.28 14.15 -11.00
CA ILE A 108 -9.72 15.44 -11.55
C ILE A 108 -8.66 15.99 -12.49
N TYR A 109 -9.11 16.53 -13.63
CA TYR A 109 -8.23 17.20 -14.60
C TYR A 109 -8.06 18.66 -14.25
N ALA A 110 -6.82 19.13 -14.25
CA ALA A 110 -6.50 20.52 -13.97
C ALA A 110 -6.91 21.48 -15.10
N ASP A 111 -6.97 21.01 -16.35
CA ASP A 111 -7.08 21.86 -17.53
C ASP A 111 -8.43 21.78 -18.29
N GLY A 112 -9.42 21.11 -17.71
CA GLY A 112 -10.72 20.92 -18.40
C GLY A 112 -10.63 20.04 -19.64
N ASP A 113 -9.50 19.38 -19.88
CA ASP A 113 -9.33 18.42 -20.95
C ASP A 113 -9.89 17.08 -20.48
N ASP A 114 -10.89 16.56 -21.18
CA ASP A 114 -11.63 15.37 -20.79
C ASP A 114 -10.88 14.06 -21.02
N SER A 115 -9.62 14.12 -21.47
CA SER A 115 -8.86 12.91 -21.75
C SER A 115 -7.73 12.67 -20.74
N ILE A 116 -7.91 11.67 -19.86
CA ILE A 116 -6.81 11.09 -19.11
C ILE A 116 -5.99 10.19 -20.04
N SER A 117 -4.68 10.42 -20.11
CA SER A 117 -3.83 9.39 -20.65
C SER A 117 -3.78 8.25 -19.63
N PHE A 118 -3.86 7.04 -20.11
CA PHE A 118 -3.76 5.84 -19.28
C PHE A 118 -2.45 5.83 -18.46
N SER A 119 -1.36 6.35 -19.02
CA SER A 119 -0.09 6.44 -18.34
C SER A 119 -0.09 7.37 -17.13
N GLU A 120 -0.84 8.48 -17.16
CA GLU A 120 -0.97 9.36 -15.99
C GLU A 120 -1.71 8.68 -14.85
N PHE A 121 -2.78 7.97 -15.18
CA PHE A 121 -3.52 7.17 -14.22
C PHE A 121 -2.64 6.08 -13.59
N GLU A 122 -1.90 5.33 -14.44
CA GLU A 122 -0.98 4.30 -13.97
C GLU A 122 0.09 4.85 -13.05
N ASN A 123 0.65 6.04 -13.34
CA ASN A 123 1.66 6.66 -12.50
C ASN A 123 1.14 6.95 -11.09
N VAL A 124 -0.09 7.43 -10.97
CA VAL A 124 -0.70 7.68 -9.66
C VAL A 124 -0.89 6.36 -8.90
N ILE A 125 -1.43 5.35 -9.56
CA ILE A 125 -1.65 4.03 -8.93
C ILE A 125 -0.31 3.41 -8.51
N GLU A 126 0.73 3.51 -9.33
CA GLU A 126 2.06 3.00 -9.00
C GLU A 126 2.65 3.69 -7.76
N LYS A 127 2.49 5.00 -7.63
CA LYS A 127 2.90 5.74 -6.43
C LYS A 127 2.16 5.25 -5.18
N LEU A 128 0.87 4.97 -5.29
CA LEU A 128 0.10 4.45 -4.16
C LEU A 128 0.59 3.07 -3.73
N TYR A 129 0.96 2.20 -4.65
CA TYR A 129 1.60 0.93 -4.34
C TYR A 129 2.98 1.13 -3.69
N GLU A 130 3.80 2.00 -4.27
CA GLU A 130 5.13 2.31 -3.74
C GLU A 130 5.08 2.82 -2.31
N TRP A 131 4.11 3.66 -1.99
CA TRP A 131 3.92 4.21 -0.65
C TRP A 131 3.10 3.32 0.28
N HIS A 132 2.75 2.13 -0.15
CA HIS A 132 2.01 1.12 0.61
C HIS A 132 0.61 1.56 1.02
N PHE A 133 -0.12 2.20 0.13
CA PHE A 133 -1.53 2.51 0.36
C PHE A 133 -2.43 1.31 0.08
N ASN A 134 -3.56 1.26 0.75
CA ASN A 134 -4.58 0.22 0.57
C ASN A 134 -5.37 0.46 -0.74
N VAL A 135 -4.70 0.24 -1.87
CA VAL A 135 -5.24 0.50 -3.22
C VAL A 135 -6.50 -0.32 -3.51
N HIS A 136 -6.56 -1.53 -3.00
CA HIS A 136 -7.68 -2.44 -3.22
C HIS A 136 -8.82 -2.26 -2.23
N ASN A 137 -8.71 -1.27 -1.35
CA ASN A 137 -9.71 -0.99 -0.32
C ASN A 137 -10.07 -2.24 0.50
N LEU A 138 -9.04 -2.94 0.96
CA LEU A 138 -9.20 -4.13 1.78
C LEU A 138 -9.92 -3.77 3.07
N PRO A 139 -10.80 -4.64 3.56
CA PRO A 139 -11.45 -4.44 4.84
C PRO A 139 -10.45 -4.53 6.01
N ASP A 140 -10.79 -3.91 7.13
CA ASP A 140 -9.90 -3.75 8.29
C ASP A 140 -9.33 -5.06 8.83
N HIS A 141 -10.03 -6.17 8.64
CA HIS A 141 -9.53 -7.47 9.12
C HIS A 141 -8.44 -8.08 8.23
N LEU A 142 -8.18 -7.53 7.04
CA LEU A 142 -7.19 -8.05 6.10
C LEU A 142 -5.88 -7.27 6.03
N PHE A 143 -5.80 -6.14 6.69
CA PHE A 143 -4.56 -5.36 6.76
C PHE A 143 -4.39 -4.72 8.12
N ILE A 144 -3.20 -4.22 8.39
CA ILE A 144 -2.92 -3.43 9.59
C ILE A 144 -2.54 -2.02 9.15
N ASP A 145 -3.16 -1.02 9.76
CA ASP A 145 -2.87 0.38 9.48
C ASP A 145 -1.41 0.69 9.81
N LYS A 146 -0.63 0.97 8.78
CA LYS A 146 0.81 1.21 8.89
C LYS A 146 1.14 2.38 9.80
N SER A 147 0.25 3.37 9.92
CA SER A 147 0.45 4.52 10.80
C SER A 147 0.42 4.17 12.28
N THR A 148 -0.19 3.03 12.63
CA THR A 148 -0.31 2.58 14.02
C THR A 148 0.85 1.70 14.49
N VAL A 149 1.76 1.33 13.57
CA VAL A 149 2.86 0.42 13.86
C VAL A 149 4.18 1.18 13.72
N LYS A 150 4.97 1.17 14.79
CA LYS A 150 6.35 1.66 14.77
C LYS A 150 7.24 0.56 14.20
N ILE A 151 7.88 0.87 13.12
CA ILE A 151 8.79 -0.06 12.45
C ILE A 151 10.21 0.51 12.51
#